data_c6a6af773d88cca5458e5c2aa5bea921
#
_entry.id   c6a6af773d88cca5458e5c2aa5bea921
#
_cell.length_a   1.000
_cell.length_b   1.000
_cell.length_c   1.000
_cell.angle_alpha   90.00
_cell.angle_beta   90.00
_cell.angle_gamma   90.00
#
_symmetry.space_group_name_H-M   'P 1'
#
loop_
_entity.id
_entity.type
_entity.pdbx_description
1 polymer ?
#
loop_
_entity_poly.entity_id
_entity_poly.type
_entity_poly.pdbx_seq_one_letter_code
_entity_poly.pdbx_strand_id
1 'polypeptide(L)'
;MADDTAATPTPDLLAHGSATLSRVSVDAYNAELRTPDGFVGDRASKRAFQAILDDWRERVRKMGEDPLGEQPSEEISKKQLDKLLLEGDPEAAGMVHSAIEEFAQEFAAVIRRFLRLKEWKDVERIVVGGGLRQSRIGELAIGRTSVVLKGRGHAVDLHPIRHAPDHAGLIGSIHLVPAWILAGHDSILAVDIGGSNIRAGIVEFHSKKKKDLSDADVHRLELWRHSDDAPKREDAVERLIEFLLDLVKRADKDGLTLAPFIGIGCPGVIRADGSIERGGQNLPGNWEAKGFNLPQRLREALPTIGDHDTVVLMHNDAVVQGLSELPWMQDVTHWAVMTIGTGLGNAHFTNRALADQ
;
A
#
# COMPACT_ATOMS: atom_id res chain seq x y z
N MET A 1 44.74 -23.00 16.73
CA MET A 1 44.01 -22.11 15.83
C MET A 1 42.57 -22.59 15.85
N ALA A 2 41.75 -21.91 16.62
CA ALA A 2 40.31 -22.18 16.66
C ALA A 2 39.68 -21.45 15.45
N ASP A 3 39.00 -22.25 14.64
CA ASP A 3 38.26 -21.78 13.45
C ASP A 3 36.96 -21.16 13.96
N ASP A 4 36.96 -19.83 14.07
CA ASP A 4 35.80 -19.03 14.50
C ASP A 4 34.94 -18.73 13.27
N THR A 5 34.30 -19.77 12.75
CA THR A 5 33.24 -19.59 11.73
C THR A 5 32.02 -19.03 12.45
N ALA A 6 31.96 -17.68 12.55
CA ALA A 6 30.76 -16.97 12.95
C ALA A 6 29.61 -17.41 12.02
N ALA A 7 28.70 -18.23 12.56
CA ALA A 7 27.48 -18.63 11.88
C ALA A 7 26.71 -17.35 11.50
N THR A 8 26.49 -17.14 10.20
CA THR A 8 25.63 -16.06 9.70
C THR A 8 24.27 -16.24 10.38
N PRO A 9 23.75 -15.24 11.12
CA PRO A 9 22.48 -15.41 11.80
C PRO A 9 21.39 -15.72 10.77
N THR A 10 20.67 -16.81 10.98
CA THR A 10 19.51 -17.16 10.16
C THR A 10 18.50 -15.99 10.25
N PRO A 11 18.02 -15.45 9.12
CA PRO A 11 17.07 -14.35 9.16
C PRO A 11 15.83 -14.75 9.95
N ASP A 12 15.43 -13.93 10.91
CA ASP A 12 14.17 -14.14 11.62
C ASP A 12 13.01 -13.75 10.68
N LEU A 13 12.49 -14.75 9.95
CA LEU A 13 11.40 -14.59 8.97
C LEU A 13 10.05 -14.28 9.62
N LEU A 14 9.99 -14.28 10.96
CA LEU A 14 8.77 -14.00 11.73
C LEU A 14 8.88 -12.69 12.55
N ALA A 15 9.82 -11.82 12.20
CA ALA A 15 9.94 -10.52 12.86
C ALA A 15 9.04 -9.46 12.20
N HIS A 16 8.45 -8.58 12.99
CA HIS A 16 7.75 -7.40 12.47
C HIS A 16 8.73 -6.48 11.74
N GLY A 17 8.25 -5.79 10.71
CA GLY A 17 9.07 -4.84 9.95
C GLY A 17 10.34 -5.44 9.35
N SER A 18 10.38 -6.76 9.14
CA SER A 18 11.59 -7.48 8.70
C SER A 18 12.09 -6.99 7.35
N ALA A 19 13.37 -6.64 7.28
CA ALA A 19 14.04 -6.35 6.01
C ALA A 19 14.22 -7.60 5.14
N THR A 20 14.00 -8.80 5.68
CA THR A 20 14.16 -10.07 4.96
C THR A 20 12.87 -10.87 5.03
N LEU A 21 12.21 -11.02 3.90
CA LEU A 21 11.05 -11.88 3.71
C LEU A 21 11.43 -13.10 2.88
N SER A 22 10.56 -14.10 2.81
CA SER A 22 10.89 -15.37 2.17
C SER A 22 11.37 -15.23 0.72
N ARG A 23 10.79 -14.31 -0.06
CA ARG A 23 11.04 -14.16 -1.50
C ARG A 23 11.66 -12.83 -1.90
N VAL A 24 11.71 -11.84 -1.00
CA VAL A 24 12.26 -10.51 -1.25
C VAL A 24 13.02 -10.00 -0.04
N SER A 25 14.00 -9.13 -0.28
CA SER A 25 14.51 -8.19 0.70
C SER A 25 13.75 -6.88 0.57
N VAL A 26 13.37 -6.27 1.69
CA VAL A 26 12.82 -4.91 1.76
C VAL A 26 14.01 -3.99 2.06
N ASP A 27 14.56 -3.37 1.02
CA ASP A 27 15.81 -2.62 1.13
C ASP A 27 15.60 -1.23 1.74
N ALA A 28 14.44 -0.63 1.47
CA ALA A 28 14.02 0.64 2.05
C ALA A 28 12.49 0.77 2.00
N TYR A 29 11.92 1.46 2.94
CA TYR A 29 10.51 1.86 2.92
C TYR A 29 10.29 3.15 3.71
N ASN A 30 9.16 3.81 3.48
CA ASN A 30 8.78 5.06 4.13
C ASN A 30 9.89 6.13 4.07
N ALA A 31 10.57 6.22 2.89
CA ALA A 31 11.61 7.21 2.69
C ALA A 31 10.96 8.61 2.57
N GLU A 32 11.39 9.52 3.45
CA GLU A 32 10.92 10.90 3.51
C GLU A 32 11.96 11.84 2.90
N LEU A 33 11.80 12.16 1.61
CA LEU A 33 12.63 13.17 0.95
C LEU A 33 12.11 14.55 1.28
N ARG A 34 12.97 15.42 1.83
CA ARG A 34 12.63 16.81 2.18
C ARG A 34 13.34 17.80 1.28
N THR A 35 12.65 18.89 0.99
CA THR A 35 13.20 20.13 0.42
C THR A 35 12.84 21.28 1.34
N PRO A 36 13.37 22.50 1.09
CA PRO A 36 12.92 23.69 1.82
C PRO A 36 11.39 23.92 1.77
N ASP A 37 10.73 23.44 0.71
CA ASP A 37 9.29 23.61 0.47
C ASP A 37 8.44 22.50 1.13
N GLY A 38 9.05 21.53 1.83
CA GLY A 38 8.36 20.40 2.49
C GLY A 38 8.74 19.04 1.96
N PHE A 39 7.84 18.05 2.14
CA PHE A 39 8.07 16.69 1.65
C PHE A 39 7.89 16.60 0.13
N VAL A 40 8.86 15.99 -0.53
CA VAL A 40 8.80 15.74 -1.99
C VAL A 40 7.58 14.91 -2.37
N GLY A 41 7.21 13.94 -1.55
CA GLY A 41 6.06 13.06 -1.75
C GLY A 41 4.72 13.80 -1.75
N ASP A 42 4.62 14.94 -1.08
CA ASP A 42 3.38 15.73 -1.04
C ASP A 42 2.97 16.19 -2.45
N ARG A 43 3.93 16.37 -3.36
CA ARG A 43 3.72 16.76 -4.77
C ARG A 43 3.13 15.63 -5.63
N ALA A 44 3.07 14.41 -5.11
CA ALA A 44 2.51 13.22 -5.78
C ALA A 44 1.43 12.55 -4.90
N SER A 45 0.57 13.35 -4.29
CA SER A 45 -0.53 12.91 -3.44
C SER A 45 -1.90 13.24 -4.06
N LYS A 46 -2.97 12.68 -3.50
CA LYS A 46 -4.34 13.08 -3.85
C LYS A 46 -4.55 14.58 -3.67
N ARG A 47 -3.98 15.16 -2.59
CA ARG A 47 -4.08 16.59 -2.31
C ARG A 47 -3.38 17.42 -3.38
N ALA A 48 -2.22 16.96 -3.87
CA ALA A 48 -1.51 17.65 -4.96
C ALA A 48 -2.34 17.68 -6.24
N PHE A 49 -2.96 16.57 -6.62
CA PHE A 49 -3.84 16.54 -7.78
C PHE A 49 -5.03 17.50 -7.63
N GLN A 50 -5.64 17.55 -6.45
CA GLN A 50 -6.73 18.50 -6.17
C GLN A 50 -6.27 19.95 -6.25
N ALA A 51 -5.12 20.28 -5.67
CA ALA A 51 -4.55 21.63 -5.74
C ALA A 51 -4.23 22.08 -7.17
N ILE A 52 -3.68 21.17 -8.00
CA ILE A 52 -3.44 21.43 -9.43
C ILE A 52 -4.76 21.69 -10.16
N LEU A 53 -5.80 20.90 -9.90
CA LEU A 53 -7.11 21.10 -10.50
C LEU A 53 -7.71 22.44 -10.08
N ASP A 54 -7.61 22.80 -8.79
CA ASP A 54 -8.08 24.11 -8.29
C ASP A 54 -7.37 25.29 -8.95
N ASP A 55 -6.06 25.20 -9.13
CA ASP A 55 -5.28 26.25 -9.79
C ASP A 55 -5.70 26.43 -11.26
N TRP A 56 -5.96 25.36 -12.00
CA TRP A 56 -6.51 25.42 -13.35
C TRP A 56 -7.89 26.06 -13.37
N ARG A 57 -8.77 25.68 -12.47
CA ARG A 57 -10.12 26.25 -12.34
C ARG A 57 -10.07 27.75 -12.03
N GLU A 58 -9.19 28.16 -11.11
CA GLU A 58 -9.01 29.56 -10.76
C GLU A 58 -8.52 30.41 -11.96
N ARG A 59 -7.58 29.88 -12.74
CA ARG A 59 -7.08 30.51 -13.95
C ARG A 59 -8.20 30.74 -14.98
N VAL A 60 -9.04 29.73 -15.20
CA VAL A 60 -10.15 29.79 -16.14
C VAL A 60 -11.24 30.75 -15.64
N ARG A 61 -11.60 30.72 -14.37
CA ARG A 61 -12.59 31.63 -13.75
C ARG A 61 -12.24 33.11 -13.91
N LYS A 62 -10.97 33.44 -14.03
CA LYS A 62 -10.53 34.83 -14.28
C LYS A 62 -10.88 35.34 -15.72
N MET A 63 -11.16 34.43 -16.64
CA MET A 63 -11.38 34.72 -18.04
C MET A 63 -12.79 34.31 -18.51
N GLY A 64 -13.52 33.50 -17.75
CA GLY A 64 -14.84 33.02 -18.11
C GLY A 64 -15.49 32.18 -17.02
N GLU A 65 -16.45 31.34 -17.40
CA GLU A 65 -17.11 30.39 -16.51
C GLU A 65 -16.23 29.17 -16.29
N ASP A 66 -16.34 28.56 -15.09
CA ASP A 66 -15.66 27.30 -14.78
C ASP A 66 -16.39 26.13 -15.45
N PRO A 67 -15.77 25.42 -16.41
CA PRO A 67 -16.42 24.34 -17.11
C PRO A 67 -16.71 23.11 -16.22
N LEU A 68 -16.16 23.06 -14.99
CA LEU A 68 -16.49 22.05 -13.98
C LEU A 68 -17.62 22.50 -13.02
N GLY A 69 -18.14 23.72 -13.18
CA GLY A 69 -19.20 24.30 -12.37
C GLY A 69 -18.72 24.86 -11.05
N GLU A 70 -19.65 25.05 -10.09
CA GLU A 70 -19.36 25.72 -8.82
C GLU A 70 -18.87 24.76 -7.71
N GLN A 71 -19.06 23.46 -7.87
CA GLN A 71 -18.70 22.46 -6.85
C GLN A 71 -17.19 22.53 -6.53
N PRO A 72 -16.77 22.56 -5.25
CA PRO A 72 -15.35 22.53 -4.86
C PRO A 72 -14.64 21.28 -5.42
N SER A 73 -13.37 21.42 -5.82
CA SER A 73 -12.62 20.29 -6.41
C SER A 73 -12.46 19.11 -5.46
N GLU A 74 -12.40 19.35 -4.17
CA GLU A 74 -12.31 18.31 -3.14
C GLU A 74 -13.58 17.44 -3.06
N GLU A 75 -14.73 17.98 -3.45
CA GLU A 75 -16.01 17.28 -3.50
C GLU A 75 -16.24 16.58 -4.84
N ILE A 76 -15.49 16.93 -5.91
CA ILE A 76 -15.61 16.27 -7.21
C ILE A 76 -15.01 14.86 -7.09
N SER A 77 -15.86 13.85 -7.18
CA SER A 77 -15.42 12.46 -7.13
C SER A 77 -14.60 12.08 -8.38
N LYS A 78 -13.72 11.09 -8.23
CA LYS A 78 -12.96 10.51 -9.36
C LYS A 78 -13.89 10.06 -10.49
N LYS A 79 -15.04 9.46 -10.16
CA LYS A 79 -16.04 9.03 -11.13
C LYS A 79 -16.64 10.20 -11.93
N GLN A 80 -16.84 11.35 -11.27
CA GLN A 80 -17.29 12.56 -11.97
C GLN A 80 -16.19 13.09 -12.89
N LEU A 81 -14.92 13.13 -12.44
CA LEU A 81 -13.79 13.53 -13.28
C LEU A 81 -13.60 12.57 -14.48
N ASP A 82 -13.73 11.27 -14.27
CA ASP A 82 -13.68 10.30 -15.37
C ASP A 82 -14.80 10.52 -16.38
N LYS A 83 -16.02 10.85 -15.91
CA LYS A 83 -17.15 11.18 -16.76
C LYS A 83 -16.90 12.48 -17.56
N LEU A 84 -16.40 13.53 -16.90
CA LEU A 84 -16.05 14.79 -17.58
C LEU A 84 -14.97 14.60 -18.64
N LEU A 85 -13.98 13.75 -18.35
CA LEU A 85 -12.92 13.41 -19.28
C LEU A 85 -13.40 12.69 -20.54
N LEU A 86 -14.41 11.80 -20.41
CA LEU A 86 -14.86 10.93 -21.49
C LEU A 86 -16.11 11.45 -22.23
N GLU A 87 -17.00 12.15 -21.52
CA GLU A 87 -18.33 12.53 -22.00
C GLU A 87 -18.61 14.03 -21.81
N GLY A 88 -17.72 14.77 -21.14
CA GLY A 88 -17.85 16.21 -20.91
C GLY A 88 -17.72 17.03 -22.20
N ASP A 89 -18.07 18.30 -22.11
CA ASP A 89 -17.73 19.22 -23.20
C ASP A 89 -16.20 19.33 -23.37
N PRO A 90 -15.71 19.77 -24.54
CA PRO A 90 -14.28 19.81 -24.82
C PRO A 90 -13.45 20.68 -23.86
N GLU A 91 -14.04 21.72 -23.27
CA GLU A 91 -13.33 22.61 -22.35
C GLU A 91 -13.17 21.96 -20.97
N ALA A 92 -14.23 21.32 -20.44
CA ALA A 92 -14.17 20.53 -19.21
C ALA A 92 -13.18 19.36 -19.34
N ALA A 93 -13.25 18.60 -20.43
CA ALA A 93 -12.30 17.52 -20.71
C ALA A 93 -10.87 18.05 -20.81
N GLY A 94 -10.67 19.18 -21.50
CA GLY A 94 -9.38 19.86 -21.64
C GLY A 94 -8.78 20.28 -20.30
N MET A 95 -9.60 20.80 -19.39
CA MET A 95 -9.16 21.16 -18.03
C MET A 95 -8.69 19.95 -17.23
N VAL A 96 -9.46 18.83 -17.25
CA VAL A 96 -9.07 17.58 -16.58
C VAL A 96 -7.76 17.04 -17.17
N HIS A 97 -7.60 17.08 -18.51
CA HIS A 97 -6.34 16.69 -19.17
C HIS A 97 -5.16 17.56 -18.74
N SER A 98 -5.36 18.87 -18.60
CA SER A 98 -4.31 19.79 -18.14
C SER A 98 -3.86 19.47 -16.72
N ALA A 99 -4.80 19.14 -15.83
CA ALA A 99 -4.48 18.71 -14.47
C ALA A 99 -3.73 17.35 -14.44
N ILE A 100 -4.12 16.40 -15.29
CA ILE A 100 -3.42 15.11 -15.43
C ILE A 100 -1.99 15.32 -15.93
N GLU A 101 -1.79 16.17 -16.94
CA GLU A 101 -0.45 16.46 -17.49
C GLU A 101 0.46 17.09 -16.44
N GLU A 102 -0.01 18.13 -15.74
CA GLU A 102 0.77 18.79 -14.71
C GLU A 102 1.11 17.86 -13.54
N PHE A 103 0.13 17.07 -13.06
CA PHE A 103 0.37 16.06 -12.05
C PHE A 103 1.39 15.00 -12.50
N ALA A 104 1.33 14.57 -13.77
CA ALA A 104 2.29 13.61 -14.30
C ALA A 104 3.72 14.16 -14.35
N GLN A 105 3.90 15.45 -14.67
CA GLN A 105 5.20 16.13 -14.61
C GLN A 105 5.74 16.17 -13.17
N GLU A 106 4.89 16.50 -12.20
CA GLU A 106 5.24 16.52 -10.79
C GLU A 106 5.60 15.12 -10.29
N PHE A 107 4.78 14.11 -10.59
CA PHE A 107 5.04 12.74 -10.18
C PHE A 107 6.33 12.19 -10.82
N ALA A 108 6.59 12.49 -12.09
CA ALA A 108 7.87 12.15 -12.72
C ALA A 108 9.06 12.85 -12.03
N ALA A 109 8.89 14.10 -11.59
CA ALA A 109 9.92 14.82 -10.84
C ALA A 109 10.18 14.17 -9.47
N VAL A 110 9.13 13.71 -8.79
CA VAL A 110 9.23 12.96 -7.53
C VAL A 110 9.98 11.66 -7.76
N ILE A 111 9.55 10.81 -8.72
CA ILE A 111 10.22 9.53 -9.03
C ILE A 111 11.71 9.75 -9.32
N ARG A 112 12.06 10.74 -10.14
CA ARG A 112 13.47 11.06 -10.44
C ARG A 112 14.31 11.41 -9.21
N ARG A 113 13.70 11.95 -8.15
CA ARG A 113 14.41 12.19 -6.89
C ARG A 113 14.62 10.90 -6.10
N PHE A 114 13.63 10.00 -6.09
CA PHE A 114 13.78 8.67 -5.49
C PHE A 114 14.87 7.86 -6.19
N LEU A 115 14.89 7.84 -7.54
CA LEU A 115 15.92 7.14 -8.32
C LEU A 115 17.36 7.65 -8.09
N ARG A 116 17.56 8.76 -7.39
CA ARG A 116 18.89 9.24 -6.96
C ARG A 116 19.32 8.72 -5.59
N LEU A 117 18.41 8.14 -4.83
CA LEU A 117 18.75 7.49 -3.57
C LEU A 117 19.58 6.24 -3.87
N LYS A 118 20.53 5.93 -2.98
CA LYS A 118 21.39 4.76 -3.14
C LYS A 118 20.58 3.47 -3.27
N GLU A 119 19.55 3.34 -2.43
CA GLU A 119 18.67 2.17 -2.35
C GLU A 119 17.77 2.03 -3.59
N TRP A 120 17.51 3.13 -4.33
CA TRP A 120 16.60 3.18 -5.49
C TRP A 120 17.34 3.23 -6.83
N LYS A 121 18.67 3.24 -6.83
CA LYS A 121 19.49 3.52 -8.03
C LYS A 121 19.25 2.53 -9.18
N ASP A 122 19.05 1.27 -8.85
CA ASP A 122 18.98 0.17 -9.84
C ASP A 122 17.54 -0.34 -10.03
N VAL A 123 16.51 0.47 -9.66
CA VAL A 123 15.10 0.13 -9.83
C VAL A 123 14.76 -0.02 -11.31
N GLU A 124 14.31 -1.20 -11.68
CA GLU A 124 13.88 -1.56 -13.04
C GLU A 124 12.39 -1.29 -13.25
N ARG A 125 11.56 -1.51 -12.20
CA ARG A 125 10.11 -1.38 -12.27
C ARG A 125 9.55 -0.72 -11.01
N ILE A 126 8.60 0.19 -11.19
CA ILE A 126 7.82 0.80 -10.10
C ILE A 126 6.35 0.48 -10.31
N VAL A 127 5.71 -0.14 -9.33
CA VAL A 127 4.25 -0.30 -9.30
C VAL A 127 3.61 0.85 -8.55
N VAL A 128 2.54 1.40 -9.11
CA VAL A 128 1.83 2.55 -8.55
C VAL A 128 0.47 2.10 -8.03
N GLY A 129 0.33 2.16 -6.70
CA GLY A 129 -0.89 1.82 -5.97
C GLY A 129 -1.62 3.03 -5.43
N GLY A 130 -2.55 2.76 -4.51
CA GLY A 130 -3.36 3.77 -3.84
C GLY A 130 -4.63 4.15 -4.58
N GLY A 131 -5.44 4.98 -3.93
CA GLY A 131 -6.80 5.27 -4.38
C GLY A 131 -6.92 5.95 -5.74
N LEU A 132 -5.89 6.65 -6.23
CA LEU A 132 -5.92 7.32 -7.54
C LEU A 132 -5.98 6.28 -8.69
N ARG A 133 -5.34 5.13 -8.52
CA ARG A 133 -5.26 4.08 -9.54
C ARG A 133 -6.63 3.58 -10.02
N GLN A 134 -7.67 3.60 -9.19
CA GLN A 134 -9.03 3.12 -9.53
C GLN A 134 -9.84 4.04 -10.43
N SER A 135 -9.22 4.92 -11.17
CA SER A 135 -9.91 5.88 -12.03
C SER A 135 -9.18 6.01 -13.36
N ARG A 136 -9.91 6.39 -14.40
CA ARG A 136 -9.31 6.64 -15.70
C ARG A 136 -8.29 7.78 -15.65
N ILE A 137 -8.58 8.82 -14.86
CA ILE A 137 -7.62 9.91 -14.62
C ILE A 137 -6.33 9.39 -14.00
N GLY A 138 -6.41 8.45 -13.05
CA GLY A 138 -5.22 7.85 -12.42
C GLY A 138 -4.42 6.98 -13.39
N GLU A 139 -5.08 6.15 -14.18
CA GLU A 139 -4.41 5.36 -15.23
C GLU A 139 -3.69 6.25 -16.24
N LEU A 140 -4.35 7.33 -16.70
CA LEU A 140 -3.74 8.30 -17.61
C LEU A 140 -2.57 9.04 -16.96
N ALA A 141 -2.70 9.44 -15.69
CA ALA A 141 -1.60 10.09 -14.97
C ALA A 141 -0.38 9.18 -14.86
N ILE A 142 -0.56 7.90 -14.52
CA ILE A 142 0.52 6.90 -14.45
C ILE A 142 1.14 6.70 -15.84
N GLY A 143 0.32 6.47 -16.87
CA GLY A 143 0.80 6.29 -18.24
C GLY A 143 1.55 7.52 -18.76
N ARG A 144 1.02 8.73 -18.50
CA ARG A 144 1.68 9.98 -18.87
C ARG A 144 3.01 10.19 -18.13
N THR A 145 3.05 9.86 -16.84
CA THR A 145 4.29 9.88 -16.05
C THR A 145 5.37 8.95 -16.65
N SER A 146 4.97 7.74 -17.07
CA SER A 146 5.88 6.82 -17.78
C SER A 146 6.47 7.44 -19.03
N VAL A 147 5.63 8.08 -19.86
CA VAL A 147 6.08 8.77 -21.07
C VAL A 147 7.07 9.91 -20.75
N VAL A 148 6.77 10.69 -19.70
CA VAL A 148 7.65 11.81 -19.26
C VAL A 148 9.01 11.27 -18.79
N LEU A 149 9.02 10.18 -18.01
CA LEU A 149 10.26 9.56 -17.53
C LEU A 149 11.11 9.05 -18.71
N LYS A 150 10.51 8.29 -19.64
CA LYS A 150 11.19 7.77 -20.85
C LYS A 150 11.72 8.91 -21.72
N GLY A 151 10.93 9.95 -21.93
CA GLY A 151 11.35 11.15 -22.67
C GLY A 151 12.51 11.93 -22.03
N ARG A 152 12.75 11.71 -20.73
CA ARG A 152 13.89 12.27 -19.98
C ARG A 152 15.05 11.27 -19.80
N GLY A 153 15.04 10.12 -20.50
CA GLY A 153 16.10 9.13 -20.49
C GLY A 153 16.11 8.19 -19.30
N HIS A 154 14.99 8.06 -18.57
CA HIS A 154 14.85 7.08 -17.48
C HIS A 154 14.18 5.81 -18.02
N ALA A 155 14.87 4.67 -17.95
CA ALA A 155 14.39 3.38 -18.45
C ALA A 155 13.54 2.59 -17.44
N VAL A 156 13.05 3.22 -16.37
CA VAL A 156 12.21 2.57 -15.37
C VAL A 156 10.81 2.30 -15.93
N ASP A 157 10.33 1.08 -15.77
CA ASP A 157 8.96 0.72 -16.10
C ASP A 157 8.00 1.15 -15.00
N LEU A 158 6.90 1.80 -15.39
CA LEU A 158 5.88 2.27 -14.46
C LEU A 158 4.56 1.57 -14.76
N HIS A 159 4.03 0.82 -13.79
CA HIS A 159 2.79 0.06 -13.93
C HIS A 159 1.80 0.37 -12.80
N PRO A 160 0.50 0.42 -13.09
CA PRO A 160 -0.49 0.42 -12.02
C PRO A 160 -0.48 -0.92 -11.29
N ILE A 161 -0.67 -0.92 -9.96
CA ILE A 161 -0.88 -2.13 -9.16
C ILE A 161 -2.11 -2.89 -9.70
N ARG A 162 -2.04 -4.23 -9.76
CA ARG A 162 -3.10 -5.06 -10.37
C ARG A 162 -4.36 -5.12 -9.52
N HIS A 163 -4.17 -5.35 -8.25
CA HIS A 163 -5.28 -5.47 -7.31
C HIS A 163 -5.97 -4.13 -7.05
N ALA A 164 -7.25 -4.19 -6.70
CA ALA A 164 -7.99 -3.02 -6.24
C ALA A 164 -7.30 -2.43 -5.00
N PRO A 165 -7.27 -1.10 -4.81
CA PRO A 165 -6.64 -0.47 -3.65
C PRO A 165 -7.13 -0.98 -2.30
N ASP A 166 -8.40 -1.39 -2.21
CA ASP A 166 -8.97 -1.95 -0.98
C ASP A 166 -8.56 -3.42 -0.74
N HIS A 167 -7.99 -4.08 -1.73
CA HIS A 167 -7.58 -5.49 -1.68
C HIS A 167 -6.06 -5.67 -1.61
N ALA A 168 -5.29 -4.77 -2.22
CA ALA A 168 -3.85 -4.94 -2.39
C ALA A 168 -3.11 -5.14 -1.05
N GLY A 169 -3.40 -4.31 -0.03
CA GLY A 169 -2.79 -4.46 1.30
C GLY A 169 -3.18 -5.77 2.00
N LEU A 170 -4.42 -6.23 1.79
CA LEU A 170 -4.87 -7.51 2.36
C LEU A 170 -4.17 -8.69 1.66
N ILE A 171 -4.16 -8.73 0.33
CA ILE A 171 -3.54 -9.81 -0.46
C ILE A 171 -2.03 -9.86 -0.22
N GLY A 172 -1.35 -8.72 -0.17
CA GLY A 172 0.09 -8.67 0.08
C GLY A 172 0.51 -9.27 1.41
N SER A 173 -0.39 -9.29 2.40
CA SER A 173 -0.15 -9.88 3.72
C SER A 173 0.22 -11.37 3.68
N ILE A 174 -0.22 -12.12 2.66
CA ILE A 174 0.14 -13.53 2.48
C ILE A 174 1.66 -13.71 2.40
N HIS A 175 2.36 -12.74 1.84
CA HIS A 175 3.80 -12.80 1.60
C HIS A 175 4.67 -12.37 2.80
N LEU A 176 4.04 -12.01 3.93
CA LEU A 176 4.77 -11.68 5.17
C LEU A 176 5.30 -12.92 5.88
N VAL A 177 4.76 -14.11 5.59
CA VAL A 177 5.14 -15.38 6.25
C VAL A 177 5.72 -16.37 5.27
N PRO A 178 6.55 -17.32 5.76
CA PRO A 178 6.97 -18.48 4.99
C PRO A 178 5.78 -19.38 4.62
N ALA A 179 5.90 -20.07 3.49
CA ALA A 179 4.83 -20.94 2.96
C ALA A 179 4.39 -22.07 3.92
N TRP A 180 5.25 -22.51 4.83
CA TRP A 180 4.91 -23.56 5.79
C TRP A 180 3.84 -23.14 6.81
N ILE A 181 3.70 -21.83 7.12
CA ILE A 181 2.60 -21.32 7.97
C ILE A 181 1.25 -21.46 7.27
N LEU A 182 1.25 -21.36 5.94
CA LEU A 182 0.04 -21.47 5.12
C LEU A 182 -0.31 -22.92 4.79
N ALA A 183 0.63 -23.85 5.01
CA ALA A 183 0.46 -25.25 4.63
C ALA A 183 -0.74 -25.91 5.36
N GLY A 184 -1.61 -26.55 4.59
CA GLY A 184 -2.81 -27.21 5.14
C GLY A 184 -4.03 -26.27 5.29
N HIS A 185 -3.87 -24.99 5.01
CA HIS A 185 -4.92 -23.97 5.08
C HIS A 185 -5.26 -23.44 3.69
N ASP A 186 -6.34 -22.70 3.56
CA ASP A 186 -6.77 -22.08 2.30
C ASP A 186 -6.88 -20.54 2.37
N SER A 187 -6.86 -19.99 3.59
CA SER A 187 -7.07 -18.56 3.82
C SER A 187 -6.32 -18.02 5.03
N ILE A 188 -6.21 -16.69 5.11
CA ILE A 188 -5.70 -15.94 6.28
C ILE A 188 -6.67 -14.82 6.67
N LEU A 189 -6.46 -14.30 7.87
CA LEU A 189 -6.93 -12.95 8.24
C LEU A 189 -5.88 -11.92 7.86
N ALA A 190 -6.33 -10.84 7.26
CA ALA A 190 -5.48 -9.72 6.85
C ALA A 190 -6.06 -8.38 7.28
N VAL A 191 -5.19 -7.42 7.58
CA VAL A 191 -5.53 -6.07 8.00
C VAL A 191 -4.72 -5.07 7.19
N ASP A 192 -5.38 -4.03 6.66
CA ASP A 192 -4.75 -2.90 6.00
C ASP A 192 -5.23 -1.60 6.66
N ILE A 193 -4.31 -0.95 7.35
CA ILE A 193 -4.55 0.30 8.06
C ILE A 193 -3.97 1.43 7.24
N GLY A 194 -4.81 2.39 6.87
CA GLY A 194 -4.39 3.60 6.18
C GLY A 194 -4.79 4.85 6.93
N GLY A 195 -4.32 6.00 6.50
CA GLY A 195 -4.63 7.28 7.13
C GLY A 195 -6.10 7.71 7.09
N SER A 196 -6.95 7.03 6.33
CA SER A 196 -8.39 7.34 6.25
C SER A 196 -9.28 6.13 6.49
N ASN A 197 -8.81 4.92 6.20
CA ASN A 197 -9.59 3.70 6.27
C ASN A 197 -8.85 2.62 7.04
N ILE A 198 -9.59 1.79 7.75
CA ILE A 198 -9.15 0.50 8.28
C ILE A 198 -9.93 -0.58 7.55
N ARG A 199 -9.21 -1.60 7.06
CA ARG A 199 -9.76 -2.75 6.37
C ARG A 199 -9.33 -4.02 7.10
N ALA A 200 -10.25 -4.95 7.26
CA ALA A 200 -9.93 -6.32 7.66
C ALA A 200 -10.61 -7.28 6.68
N GLY A 201 -9.98 -8.40 6.39
CA GLY A 201 -10.55 -9.32 5.43
C GLY A 201 -10.05 -10.74 5.58
N ILE A 202 -10.79 -11.66 4.95
CA ILE A 202 -10.37 -13.02 4.69
C ILE A 202 -9.76 -13.05 3.30
N VAL A 203 -8.51 -13.48 3.19
CA VAL A 203 -7.82 -13.63 1.91
C VAL A 203 -7.66 -15.11 1.62
N GLU A 204 -8.24 -15.58 0.51
CA GLU A 204 -8.15 -16.95 0.02
C GLU A 204 -6.97 -17.08 -0.93
N PHE A 205 -6.15 -18.14 -0.78
CA PHE A 205 -4.90 -18.28 -1.54
C PHE A 205 -5.06 -18.92 -2.91
N HIS A 206 -6.05 -19.79 -3.07
CA HIS A 206 -6.23 -20.64 -4.25
C HIS A 206 -4.94 -21.41 -4.66
N SER A 207 -4.13 -21.81 -3.69
CA SER A 207 -2.82 -22.46 -3.90
C SER A 207 -2.89 -23.76 -4.71
N LYS A 208 -4.04 -24.44 -4.73
CA LYS A 208 -4.31 -25.61 -5.59
C LYS A 208 -4.38 -25.21 -7.07
N LYS A 209 -4.79 -23.98 -7.40
CA LYS A 209 -4.85 -23.46 -8.77
C LYS A 209 -3.49 -22.93 -9.20
N LYS A 210 -2.86 -22.10 -8.32
CA LYS A 210 -1.55 -21.49 -8.58
C LYS A 210 -0.68 -21.48 -7.33
N LYS A 211 0.47 -22.14 -7.43
CA LYS A 211 1.45 -22.24 -6.34
C LYS A 211 2.14 -20.93 -6.02
N ASP A 212 2.20 -20.01 -6.98
CA ASP A 212 2.80 -18.67 -6.81
C ASP A 212 1.90 -17.68 -6.08
N LEU A 213 0.67 -18.09 -5.74
CA LEU A 213 -0.37 -17.31 -5.07
C LEU A 213 -0.90 -16.12 -5.91
N SER A 214 -0.69 -16.13 -7.23
CA SER A 214 -1.13 -15.05 -8.13
C SER A 214 -2.66 -15.00 -8.30
N ASP A 215 -3.38 -16.05 -7.93
CA ASP A 215 -4.84 -16.12 -7.95
C ASP A 215 -5.48 -15.78 -6.59
N ALA A 216 -4.67 -15.37 -5.59
CA ALA A 216 -5.20 -14.97 -4.30
C ALA A 216 -6.16 -13.79 -4.41
N ASP A 217 -7.26 -13.86 -3.69
CA ASP A 217 -8.27 -12.81 -3.68
C ASP A 217 -8.87 -12.57 -2.28
N VAL A 218 -9.64 -11.50 -2.16
CA VAL A 218 -10.32 -11.14 -0.92
C VAL A 218 -11.72 -11.75 -0.93
N HIS A 219 -11.92 -12.83 -0.16
CA HIS A 219 -13.19 -13.52 0.00
C HIS A 219 -14.22 -12.67 0.76
N ARG A 220 -13.79 -11.98 1.82
CA ARG A 220 -14.61 -11.07 2.65
C ARG A 220 -13.83 -9.83 3.00
N LEU A 221 -14.50 -8.69 3.03
CA LEU A 221 -13.95 -7.39 3.38
C LEU A 221 -14.87 -6.66 4.35
N GLU A 222 -14.31 -6.24 5.49
CA GLU A 222 -14.86 -5.22 6.35
C GLU A 222 -14.04 -3.93 6.16
N LEU A 223 -14.73 -2.83 5.86
CA LEU A 223 -14.12 -1.54 5.60
C LEU A 223 -14.76 -0.47 6.47
N TRP A 224 -13.93 0.26 7.19
CA TRP A 224 -14.35 1.40 7.99
C TRP A 224 -13.56 2.64 7.63
N ARG A 225 -14.27 3.72 7.28
CA ARG A 225 -13.68 5.02 7.02
C ARG A 225 -13.56 5.81 8.32
N HIS A 226 -12.54 5.49 9.11
CA HIS A 226 -12.31 6.07 10.43
C HIS A 226 -12.10 7.59 10.40
N SER A 227 -11.63 8.15 9.26
CA SER A 227 -11.47 9.60 9.10
C SER A 227 -12.77 10.38 9.25
N ASP A 228 -13.93 9.76 9.01
CA ASP A 228 -15.23 10.42 9.12
C ASP A 228 -15.70 10.48 10.58
N ASP A 229 -15.27 9.53 11.42
CA ASP A 229 -15.67 9.39 12.82
C ASP A 229 -14.67 10.00 13.80
N ALA A 230 -13.42 10.25 13.36
CA ALA A 230 -12.29 10.73 14.17
C ALA A 230 -12.17 10.03 15.55
N PRO A 231 -12.11 8.68 15.61
CA PRO A 231 -12.17 7.92 16.85
C PRO A 231 -10.87 8.08 17.66
N LYS A 232 -10.92 7.68 18.93
CA LYS A 232 -9.72 7.45 19.72
C LYS A 232 -9.03 6.18 19.25
N ARG A 233 -7.74 6.02 19.57
CA ARG A 233 -6.97 4.82 19.25
C ARG A 233 -7.61 3.56 19.80
N GLU A 234 -8.04 3.61 21.06
CA GLU A 234 -8.66 2.48 21.76
C GLU A 234 -9.92 1.99 21.03
N ASP A 235 -10.81 2.94 20.67
CA ASP A 235 -12.04 2.64 19.94
C ASP A 235 -11.74 2.02 18.56
N ALA A 236 -10.68 2.51 17.90
CA ALA A 236 -10.24 1.97 16.60
C ALA A 236 -9.70 0.54 16.70
N VAL A 237 -8.94 0.26 17.76
CA VAL A 237 -8.42 -1.09 18.02
C VAL A 237 -9.54 -2.06 18.40
N GLU A 238 -10.47 -1.65 19.25
CA GLU A 238 -11.63 -2.48 19.63
C GLU A 238 -12.49 -2.82 18.41
N ARG A 239 -12.80 -1.86 17.56
CA ARG A 239 -13.56 -2.10 16.33
C ARG A 239 -12.83 -3.03 15.36
N LEU A 240 -11.51 -2.90 15.24
CA LEU A 240 -10.70 -3.83 14.44
C LEU A 240 -10.77 -5.25 15.01
N ILE A 241 -10.71 -5.41 16.33
CA ILE A 241 -10.86 -6.72 16.99
C ILE A 241 -12.24 -7.31 16.70
N GLU A 242 -13.31 -6.51 16.78
CA GLU A 242 -14.66 -6.95 16.44
C GLU A 242 -14.76 -7.45 14.99
N PHE A 243 -14.15 -6.74 14.03
CA PHE A 243 -14.08 -7.18 12.64
C PHE A 243 -13.40 -8.54 12.52
N LEU A 244 -12.25 -8.73 13.15
CA LEU A 244 -11.50 -9.98 13.09
C LEU A 244 -12.27 -11.15 13.72
N LEU A 245 -12.93 -10.93 14.86
CA LEU A 245 -13.76 -11.96 15.52
C LEU A 245 -14.97 -12.36 14.67
N ASP A 246 -15.59 -11.40 13.97
CA ASP A 246 -16.68 -11.69 13.05
C ASP A 246 -16.19 -12.42 11.80
N LEU A 247 -15.03 -12.04 11.26
CA LEU A 247 -14.42 -12.71 10.11
C LEU A 247 -14.05 -14.17 10.42
N VAL A 248 -13.55 -14.49 11.62
CA VAL A 248 -13.33 -15.89 12.03
C VAL A 248 -14.62 -16.70 11.97
N LYS A 249 -15.71 -16.18 12.55
CA LYS A 249 -17.03 -16.86 12.52
C LYS A 249 -17.56 -17.03 11.09
N ARG A 250 -17.28 -16.08 10.21
CA ARG A 250 -17.68 -16.13 8.81
C ARG A 250 -16.86 -17.17 8.04
N ALA A 251 -15.55 -17.23 8.27
CA ALA A 251 -14.69 -18.26 7.68
C ALA A 251 -15.20 -19.67 7.99
N ASP A 252 -15.50 -19.95 9.26
CA ASP A 252 -16.07 -21.23 9.70
C ASP A 252 -17.40 -21.53 8.97
N LYS A 253 -18.29 -20.54 8.88
CA LYS A 253 -19.58 -20.67 8.20
C LYS A 253 -19.44 -20.92 6.71
N ASP A 254 -18.47 -20.27 6.06
CA ASP A 254 -18.20 -20.39 4.63
C ASP A 254 -17.34 -21.62 4.31
N GLY A 255 -16.91 -22.40 5.33
CA GLY A 255 -16.16 -23.65 5.20
C GLY A 255 -14.68 -23.43 4.86
N LEU A 256 -14.15 -22.27 5.18
CA LEU A 256 -12.73 -21.92 4.97
C LEU A 256 -11.87 -22.36 6.17
N THR A 257 -10.68 -22.82 5.87
CA THR A 257 -9.68 -23.21 6.88
C THR A 257 -8.65 -22.10 7.02
N LEU A 258 -8.84 -21.25 8.03
CA LEU A 258 -7.91 -20.15 8.32
C LEU A 258 -6.57 -20.67 8.82
N ALA A 259 -5.47 -20.24 8.22
CA ALA A 259 -4.15 -20.36 8.83
C ALA A 259 -4.09 -19.55 10.13
N PRO A 260 -3.32 -19.98 11.13
CA PRO A 260 -3.19 -19.28 12.41
C PRO A 260 -2.35 -18.00 12.26
N PHE A 261 -2.74 -17.16 11.35
CA PHE A 261 -1.95 -15.98 10.96
C PHE A 261 -2.83 -14.75 10.68
N ILE A 262 -2.39 -13.61 11.23
CA ILE A 262 -2.93 -12.28 10.94
C ILE A 262 -1.80 -11.43 10.37
N GLY A 263 -1.91 -11.03 9.10
CA GLY A 263 -0.98 -10.11 8.44
C GLY A 263 -1.48 -8.68 8.49
N ILE A 264 -0.63 -7.71 8.84
CA ILE A 264 -1.00 -6.31 9.03
C ILE A 264 -0.12 -5.40 8.18
N GLY A 265 -0.76 -4.59 7.30
CA GLY A 265 -0.18 -3.39 6.73
C GLY A 265 -0.53 -2.18 7.59
N CYS A 266 0.46 -1.40 8.04
CA CYS A 266 0.25 -0.24 8.90
C CYS A 266 1.22 0.88 8.52
N PRO A 267 0.80 2.16 8.47
CA PRO A 267 1.70 3.28 8.20
C PRO A 267 2.83 3.39 9.21
N GLY A 268 3.96 3.89 8.75
CA GLY A 268 5.09 4.21 9.58
C GLY A 268 6.25 3.22 9.50
N VAL A 269 7.26 3.48 10.31
CA VAL A 269 8.44 2.61 10.49
C VAL A 269 8.13 1.62 11.60
N ILE A 270 8.13 0.34 11.27
CA ILE A 270 7.76 -0.76 12.17
C ILE A 270 9.02 -1.36 12.77
N ARG A 271 9.11 -1.41 14.11
CA ARG A 271 10.19 -2.08 14.84
C ARG A 271 9.98 -3.59 14.90
N ALA A 272 11.05 -4.32 15.18
CA ALA A 272 11.01 -5.77 15.29
C ALA A 272 10.08 -6.28 16.41
N ASP A 273 9.80 -5.47 17.43
CA ASP A 273 8.85 -5.77 18.50
C ASP A 273 7.38 -5.51 18.10
N GLY A 274 7.14 -4.94 16.92
CA GLY A 274 5.80 -4.58 16.44
C GLY A 274 5.32 -3.19 16.87
N SER A 275 6.14 -2.38 17.56
CA SER A 275 5.81 -0.99 17.81
C SER A 275 6.06 -0.11 16.59
N ILE A 276 5.37 1.02 16.50
CA ILE A 276 5.58 2.03 15.45
C ILE A 276 6.61 3.04 15.97
N GLU A 277 7.69 3.22 15.23
CA GLU A 277 8.74 4.18 15.58
C GLU A 277 8.31 5.62 15.28
N ARG A 278 7.81 5.84 14.07
CA ARG A 278 7.36 7.13 13.53
C ARG A 278 6.52 6.90 12.27
N GLY A 279 5.79 7.92 11.84
CA GLY A 279 5.01 7.89 10.58
C GLY A 279 3.55 7.47 10.77
N GLY A 280 3.09 7.35 12.03
CA GLY A 280 1.70 7.05 12.38
C GLY A 280 0.81 8.28 12.57
N GLN A 281 1.26 9.48 12.19
CA GLN A 281 0.56 10.74 12.46
C GLN A 281 -0.84 10.88 11.82
N ASN A 282 -1.14 10.07 10.81
CA ASN A 282 -2.46 10.06 10.17
C ASN A 282 -3.42 9.00 10.75
N LEU A 283 -2.97 8.27 11.77
CA LEU A 283 -3.79 7.26 12.44
C LEU A 283 -4.64 7.90 13.55
N PRO A 284 -5.78 7.30 13.91
CA PRO A 284 -6.63 7.84 14.97
C PRO A 284 -5.96 7.74 16.35
N GLY A 285 -5.62 8.88 16.93
CA GLY A 285 -4.88 8.96 18.18
C GLY A 285 -3.38 8.67 18.04
N ASN A 286 -2.70 8.41 19.15
CA ASN A 286 -1.25 8.21 19.17
C ASN A 286 -0.88 6.72 19.16
N TRP A 287 -0.52 6.19 17.99
CA TRP A 287 -0.07 4.81 17.80
C TRP A 287 1.43 4.61 18.04
N GLU A 288 2.19 5.70 18.14
CA GLU A 288 3.62 5.72 18.49
C GLU A 288 3.87 5.77 20.00
N ALA A 289 2.79 5.77 20.80
CA ALA A 289 2.87 5.87 22.25
C ALA A 289 3.69 4.71 22.83
N LYS A 290 4.61 5.05 23.77
CA LYS A 290 5.38 4.04 24.50
C LYS A 290 4.45 3.06 25.21
N GLY A 291 4.66 1.77 24.97
CA GLY A 291 3.85 0.70 25.55
C GLY A 291 2.59 0.33 24.76
N PHE A 292 2.32 0.99 23.62
CA PHE A 292 1.30 0.52 22.69
C PHE A 292 1.92 -0.43 21.64
N ASN A 293 1.28 -1.58 21.45
CA ASN A 293 1.68 -2.59 20.49
C ASN A 293 0.44 -3.25 19.89
N LEU A 294 0.11 -2.93 18.64
CA LEU A 294 -1.07 -3.47 17.97
C LEU A 294 -1.00 -5.00 17.81
N PRO A 295 0.11 -5.59 17.28
CA PRO A 295 0.23 -7.05 17.18
C PRO A 295 -0.03 -7.78 18.49
N GLN A 296 0.48 -7.27 19.60
CA GLN A 296 0.24 -7.84 20.93
C GLN A 296 -1.25 -7.78 21.30
N ARG A 297 -1.91 -6.63 21.09
CA ARG A 297 -3.34 -6.46 21.38
C ARG A 297 -4.21 -7.43 20.57
N LEU A 298 -3.88 -7.64 19.29
CA LEU A 298 -4.62 -8.59 18.45
C LEU A 298 -4.39 -10.03 18.87
N ARG A 299 -3.16 -10.42 19.27
CA ARG A 299 -2.86 -11.74 19.80
C ARG A 299 -3.56 -12.02 21.13
N GLU A 300 -3.66 -11.01 22.00
CA GLU A 300 -4.42 -11.11 23.26
C GLU A 300 -5.92 -11.31 23.01
N ALA A 301 -6.48 -10.67 21.98
CA ALA A 301 -7.90 -10.77 21.63
C ALA A 301 -8.23 -12.08 20.86
N LEU A 302 -7.30 -12.55 20.02
CA LEU A 302 -7.40 -13.80 19.27
C LEU A 302 -6.15 -14.66 19.55
N PRO A 303 -6.08 -15.30 20.69
CA PRO A 303 -4.88 -16.09 21.08
C PRO A 303 -4.68 -17.32 20.21
N THR A 304 -5.76 -17.88 19.66
CA THR A 304 -5.73 -19.03 18.75
C THR A 304 -6.62 -18.83 17.55
N ILE A 305 -6.24 -19.40 16.41
CA ILE A 305 -7.10 -19.59 15.23
C ILE A 305 -7.09 -21.09 14.94
N GLY A 306 -8.27 -21.70 14.94
CA GLY A 306 -8.38 -23.16 15.00
C GLY A 306 -7.70 -23.70 16.27
N ASP A 307 -6.87 -24.74 16.11
CA ASP A 307 -6.16 -25.41 17.21
C ASP A 307 -4.72 -24.88 17.43
N HIS A 308 -4.34 -23.77 16.79
CA HIS A 308 -2.97 -23.25 16.78
C HIS A 308 -2.87 -21.85 17.35
N ASP A 309 -1.74 -21.54 17.99
CA ASP A 309 -1.42 -20.19 18.47
C ASP A 309 -1.37 -19.20 17.32
N THR A 310 -2.00 -18.04 17.51
CA THR A 310 -2.05 -16.99 16.49
C THR A 310 -0.70 -16.32 16.31
N VAL A 311 -0.17 -16.34 15.10
CA VAL A 311 0.97 -15.55 14.65
C VAL A 311 0.43 -14.22 14.10
N VAL A 312 0.94 -13.10 14.61
CA VAL A 312 0.59 -11.76 14.10
C VAL A 312 1.84 -11.10 13.60
N LEU A 313 1.88 -10.72 12.33
CA LEU A 313 3.00 -9.92 11.78
C LEU A 313 2.51 -8.62 11.20
N MET A 314 3.27 -7.56 11.45
CA MET A 314 3.00 -6.22 10.95
C MET A 314 4.19 -5.68 10.17
N HIS A 315 3.90 -5.07 9.03
CA HIS A 315 4.86 -4.31 8.24
C HIS A 315 4.27 -2.98 7.77
N ASN A 316 5.10 -2.12 7.19
CA ASN A 316 4.63 -0.88 6.58
C ASN A 316 3.58 -1.15 5.49
N ASP A 317 2.55 -0.29 5.42
CA ASP A 317 1.42 -0.43 4.48
C ASP A 317 1.84 -0.43 3.00
N ALA A 318 2.78 0.45 2.61
CA ALA A 318 3.29 0.45 1.24
C ALA A 318 4.07 -0.83 0.92
N VAL A 319 4.83 -1.37 1.88
CA VAL A 319 5.49 -2.68 1.73
C VAL A 319 4.47 -3.75 1.46
N VAL A 320 3.44 -3.85 2.32
CA VAL A 320 2.42 -4.92 2.19
C VAL A 320 1.64 -4.76 0.89
N GLN A 321 1.26 -3.53 0.50
CA GLN A 321 0.63 -3.31 -0.81
C GLN A 321 1.54 -3.73 -1.96
N GLY A 322 2.84 -3.42 -1.89
CA GLY A 322 3.82 -3.85 -2.90
C GLY A 322 3.90 -5.37 -3.00
N LEU A 323 3.91 -6.08 -1.88
CA LEU A 323 3.99 -7.54 -1.85
C LEU A 323 2.84 -8.23 -2.60
N SER A 324 1.69 -7.59 -2.78
CA SER A 324 0.61 -8.13 -3.62
C SER A 324 1.02 -8.32 -5.08
N GLU A 325 2.04 -7.61 -5.55
CA GLU A 325 2.57 -7.72 -6.92
C GLU A 325 3.70 -8.74 -7.08
N LEU A 326 4.17 -9.32 -5.98
CA LEU A 326 5.32 -10.24 -5.96
C LEU A 326 5.25 -11.37 -7.00
N PRO A 327 4.10 -12.00 -7.30
CA PRO A 327 4.02 -13.03 -8.33
C PRO A 327 4.44 -12.56 -9.74
N TRP A 328 4.28 -11.28 -10.02
CA TRP A 328 4.57 -10.68 -11.35
C TRP A 328 5.86 -9.86 -11.40
N MET A 329 6.64 -9.88 -10.30
CA MET A 329 7.93 -9.17 -10.22
C MET A 329 9.13 -10.11 -10.39
N GLN A 330 8.92 -11.37 -10.79
CA GLN A 330 9.98 -12.39 -10.84
C GLN A 330 10.94 -12.22 -12.01
N ASP A 331 10.62 -11.39 -12.98
CA ASP A 331 11.42 -11.08 -14.19
C ASP A 331 12.37 -9.88 -13.99
N VAL A 332 12.34 -9.22 -12.86
CA VAL A 332 13.21 -8.09 -12.47
C VAL A 332 13.94 -8.39 -11.17
N THR A 333 15.09 -7.79 -10.96
CA THR A 333 15.88 -7.95 -9.73
C THR A 333 15.47 -6.91 -8.68
N HIS A 334 15.38 -5.65 -9.09
CA HIS A 334 15.08 -4.51 -8.23
C HIS A 334 13.78 -3.83 -8.66
N TRP A 335 12.84 -3.72 -7.76
CA TRP A 335 11.57 -3.08 -8.04
C TRP A 335 11.05 -2.29 -6.84
N ALA A 336 10.09 -1.43 -7.07
CA ALA A 336 9.56 -0.57 -6.03
C ALA A 336 8.04 -0.44 -6.12
N VAL A 337 7.44 0.02 -5.04
CA VAL A 337 6.04 0.45 -4.99
C VAL A 337 5.97 1.91 -4.57
N MET A 338 5.04 2.64 -5.17
CA MET A 338 4.60 3.96 -4.72
C MET A 338 3.09 3.98 -4.59
N THR A 339 2.57 4.33 -3.42
CA THR A 339 1.12 4.36 -3.16
C THR A 339 0.64 5.80 -3.02
N ILE A 340 -0.19 6.25 -3.98
CA ILE A 340 -0.76 7.60 -4.01
C ILE A 340 -2.06 7.63 -3.21
N GLY A 341 -1.96 8.13 -1.99
CA GLY A 341 -3.07 8.29 -1.06
C GLY A 341 -3.19 9.72 -0.52
N THR A 342 -3.46 9.86 0.76
CA THR A 342 -3.40 11.14 1.50
C THR A 342 -1.97 11.72 1.43
N GLY A 343 -0.96 10.84 1.50
CA GLY A 343 0.44 11.08 1.23
C GLY A 343 0.96 10.10 0.17
N LEU A 344 2.29 10.03 0.01
CA LEU A 344 2.98 9.09 -0.87
C LEU A 344 3.68 8.02 -0.03
N GLY A 345 3.10 6.81 0.04
CA GLY A 345 3.80 5.63 0.56
C GLY A 345 4.82 5.11 -0.45
N ASN A 346 5.90 4.51 0.02
CA ASN A 346 6.94 3.97 -0.86
C ASN A 346 7.70 2.82 -0.20
N ALA A 347 8.10 1.84 -1.03
CA ALA A 347 9.02 0.79 -0.61
C ALA A 347 9.85 0.30 -1.82
N HIS A 348 11.05 -0.20 -1.53
CA HIS A 348 11.97 -0.78 -2.51
C HIS A 348 12.30 -2.22 -2.12
N PHE A 349 12.37 -3.08 -3.14
CA PHE A 349 12.55 -4.52 -2.98
C PHE A 349 13.66 -5.05 -3.89
N THR A 350 14.41 -6.03 -3.38
CA THR A 350 15.28 -6.90 -4.16
C THR A 350 14.70 -8.32 -4.13
N ASN A 351 14.45 -8.91 -5.30
CA ASN A 351 14.03 -10.29 -5.39
C ASN A 351 15.14 -11.23 -4.92
N ARG A 352 14.77 -12.23 -4.12
CA ARG A 352 15.69 -13.25 -3.63
C ARG A 352 15.52 -14.51 -4.45
N ALA A 353 16.64 -15.11 -4.86
CA ALA A 353 16.60 -16.46 -5.39
C ALA A 353 15.93 -17.38 -4.36
N LEU A 354 14.96 -18.19 -4.82
CA LEU A 354 14.41 -19.25 -3.98
C LEU A 354 15.59 -20.14 -3.61
N ALA A 355 15.95 -20.22 -2.34
CA ALA A 355 16.79 -21.31 -1.87
C ALA A 355 16.05 -22.60 -2.23
N ASP A 356 16.70 -23.50 -2.95
CA ASP A 356 16.17 -24.81 -3.26
C ASP A 356 15.69 -25.45 -1.95
N GLN A 357 14.35 -25.57 -1.77
CA GLN A 357 13.71 -26.21 -0.64
C GLN A 357 13.50 -27.69 -0.95
#